data_2b58b95f900f1d7b51f30bc413cd6d11
#
_entry.id   2b58b95f900f1d7b51f30bc413cd6d11
#
_cell.length_a   1.000
_cell.length_b   1.000
_cell.length_c   1.000
_cell.angle_alpha   90.00
_cell.angle_beta   90.00
_cell.angle_gamma   90.00
#
_symmetry.space_group_name_H-M   'P 1'
#
loop_
_entity.id
_entity.type
_entity.pdbx_description
1 polymer ?
#
loop_
_entity_poly.entity_id
_entity_poly.type
_entity_poly.pdbx_seq_one_letter_code
_entity_poly.pdbx_strand_id
1 'polypeptide(L)'
;MTIAYPREEVEAAFAEFLRRGAGEQDWPAWAAMFTDDATYIEHNLGRFHGSGEIREWIIPTMADFPTMTLWVEWSMIEGNRVVFYIWNNLPDPAGEGRHFQFPNATVIEYAGDGKWGYEEDYYNPASATTAVVDWQKAGGNKATVPDPSLTGIADWAPAVPTPAYPRAEVEAEFERYVARGRTAVATSDWDQWADQFTSDARYYSTTTEGSAVKTRSARGSRE
;
A
#
# COMPACT_ATOMS: atom_id res chain seq x y z
N MET A 1 -12.60 25.56 -6.83
CA MET A 1 -12.82 25.56 -5.37
C MET A 1 -12.59 24.13 -4.93
N THR A 2 -11.61 23.89 -4.06
CA THR A 2 -11.44 22.55 -3.46
C THR A 2 -12.56 22.36 -2.44
N ILE A 3 -13.39 21.34 -2.61
CA ILE A 3 -14.42 21.00 -1.64
C ILE A 3 -13.68 20.44 -0.41
N ALA A 4 -13.88 21.04 0.75
CA ALA A 4 -13.33 20.53 2.00
C ALA A 4 -14.41 19.68 2.68
N TYR A 5 -14.09 18.43 2.96
CA TYR A 5 -14.95 17.52 3.71
C TYR A 5 -14.56 17.51 5.19
N PRO A 6 -15.50 17.37 6.12
CA PRO A 6 -15.18 17.12 7.52
C PRO A 6 -14.32 15.86 7.67
N ARG A 7 -13.32 15.92 8.54
CA ARG A 7 -12.41 14.79 8.75
C ARG A 7 -13.13 13.52 9.19
N GLU A 8 -14.10 13.66 10.07
CA GLU A 8 -14.91 12.55 10.60
C GLU A 8 -15.71 11.85 9.48
N GLU A 9 -16.13 12.60 8.45
CA GLU A 9 -16.84 12.04 7.30
C GLU A 9 -15.91 11.18 6.45
N VAL A 10 -14.70 11.66 6.19
CA VAL A 10 -13.69 10.92 5.45
C VAL A 10 -13.24 9.67 6.21
N GLU A 11 -13.06 9.78 7.54
CA GLU A 11 -12.72 8.64 8.40
C GLU A 11 -13.82 7.57 8.41
N ALA A 12 -15.08 7.98 8.51
CA ALA A 12 -16.20 7.05 8.47
C ALA A 12 -16.33 6.35 7.10
N ALA A 13 -16.18 7.10 6.01
CA ALA A 13 -16.18 6.52 4.67
C ALA A 13 -15.01 5.55 4.46
N PHE A 14 -13.83 5.87 4.98
CA PHE A 14 -12.67 4.99 4.91
C PHE A 14 -12.84 3.72 5.74
N ALA A 15 -13.40 3.83 6.93
CA ALA A 15 -13.72 2.65 7.75
C ALA A 15 -14.69 1.70 7.02
N GLU A 16 -15.72 2.24 6.35
CA GLU A 16 -16.68 1.45 5.57
C GLU A 16 -15.99 0.83 4.32
N PHE A 17 -15.11 1.57 3.65
CA PHE A 17 -14.31 1.07 2.53
C PHE A 17 -13.48 -0.15 2.93
N LEU A 18 -12.76 -0.06 4.05
CA LEU A 18 -11.96 -1.17 4.59
C LEU A 18 -12.84 -2.34 5.04
N ARG A 19 -13.97 -2.06 5.67
CA ARG A 19 -14.90 -3.10 6.10
C ARG A 19 -15.40 -3.92 4.93
N ARG A 20 -15.78 -3.27 3.82
CA ARG A 20 -16.28 -3.95 2.62
C ARG A 20 -15.21 -4.70 1.85
N GLY A 21 -14.05 -4.07 1.63
CA GLY A 21 -12.94 -4.65 0.88
C GLY A 21 -12.13 -5.62 1.73
N ALA A 22 -11.34 -5.11 2.66
CA ALA A 22 -10.39 -5.89 3.44
C ALA A 22 -11.06 -6.80 4.47
N GLY A 23 -12.19 -6.38 5.05
CA GLY A 23 -12.89 -7.15 6.09
C GLY A 23 -13.79 -8.24 5.53
N GLU A 24 -14.80 -7.84 4.77
CA GLU A 24 -15.88 -8.74 4.31
C GLU A 24 -15.62 -9.33 2.91
N GLN A 25 -14.72 -8.70 2.14
CA GLN A 25 -14.49 -9.03 0.73
C GLN A 25 -15.79 -9.00 -0.12
N ASP A 26 -16.70 -8.09 0.25
CA ASP A 26 -17.92 -7.81 -0.51
C ASP A 26 -17.58 -6.88 -1.68
N TRP A 27 -16.92 -7.43 -2.68
CA TRP A 27 -16.42 -6.69 -3.84
C TRP A 27 -17.53 -5.97 -4.62
N PRO A 28 -18.75 -6.53 -4.76
CA PRO A 28 -19.88 -5.79 -5.32
C PRO A 28 -20.24 -4.52 -4.54
N ALA A 29 -20.30 -4.61 -3.21
CA ALA A 29 -20.62 -3.47 -2.36
C ALA A 29 -19.44 -2.50 -2.24
N TRP A 30 -18.20 -3.00 -2.26
CA TRP A 30 -16.98 -2.18 -2.29
C TRP A 30 -16.90 -1.36 -3.57
N ALA A 31 -17.09 -1.97 -4.74
CA ALA A 31 -17.09 -1.27 -6.03
C ALA A 31 -18.20 -0.22 -6.12
N ALA A 32 -19.34 -0.46 -5.47
CA ALA A 32 -20.44 0.50 -5.39
C ALA A 32 -20.11 1.75 -4.57
N MET A 33 -18.99 1.78 -3.83
CA MET A 33 -18.51 2.97 -3.12
C MET A 33 -17.77 3.96 -4.02
N PHE A 34 -17.53 3.63 -5.28
CA PHE A 34 -16.98 4.58 -6.24
C PHE A 34 -18.06 5.41 -6.92
N THR A 35 -17.70 6.63 -7.33
CA THR A 35 -18.58 7.47 -8.17
C THR A 35 -18.67 6.92 -9.58
N ASP A 36 -19.68 7.37 -10.35
CA ASP A 36 -19.86 6.93 -11.75
C ASP A 36 -18.78 7.51 -12.69
N ASP A 37 -18.04 8.52 -12.25
CA ASP A 37 -16.92 9.14 -12.95
C ASP A 37 -15.56 8.88 -12.26
N ALA A 38 -15.50 7.98 -11.30
CA ALA A 38 -14.25 7.64 -10.61
C ALA A 38 -13.17 7.16 -11.57
N THR A 39 -11.94 7.36 -11.18
CA THR A 39 -10.77 6.78 -11.86
C THR A 39 -10.05 5.83 -10.91
N TYR A 40 -9.90 4.59 -11.33
CA TYR A 40 -9.08 3.61 -10.65
C TYR A 40 -7.87 3.24 -11.51
N ILE A 41 -6.66 3.33 -10.96
CA ILE A 41 -5.42 3.01 -11.65
C ILE A 41 -4.75 1.82 -10.95
N GLU A 42 -4.73 0.71 -11.63
CA GLU A 42 -3.95 -0.46 -11.25
C GLU A 42 -2.81 -0.61 -12.26
N HIS A 43 -1.57 -0.30 -11.85
CA HIS A 43 -0.45 -0.12 -12.77
C HIS A 43 -0.07 -1.36 -13.60
N ASN A 44 -0.44 -2.55 -13.14
CA ASN A 44 -0.16 -3.80 -13.83
C ASN A 44 -1.35 -4.33 -14.66
N LEU A 45 -2.58 -4.02 -14.24
CA LEU A 45 -3.80 -4.59 -14.81
C LEU A 45 -4.60 -3.60 -15.66
N GLY A 46 -4.50 -2.29 -15.40
CA GLY A 46 -5.14 -1.30 -16.24
C GLY A 46 -5.67 -0.07 -15.51
N ARG A 47 -6.49 0.68 -16.24
CA ARG A 47 -7.21 1.85 -15.74
C ARG A 47 -8.70 1.61 -15.95
N PHE A 48 -9.49 1.85 -14.92
CA PHE A 48 -10.93 1.62 -14.92
C PHE A 48 -11.65 2.93 -14.61
N HIS A 49 -12.78 3.14 -15.29
CA HIS A 49 -13.56 4.36 -15.18
C HIS A 49 -14.96 4.07 -14.64
N GLY A 50 -15.29 4.73 -13.55
CA GLY A 50 -16.57 4.61 -12.86
C GLY A 50 -16.77 3.29 -12.11
N SER A 51 -17.74 3.28 -11.23
CA SER A 51 -18.08 2.14 -10.37
C SER A 51 -18.40 0.87 -11.17
N GLY A 52 -18.93 1.02 -12.40
CA GLY A 52 -19.27 -0.10 -13.29
C GLY A 52 -18.03 -0.88 -13.77
N GLU A 53 -17.06 -0.19 -14.39
CA GLU A 53 -15.82 -0.86 -14.86
C GLU A 53 -15.00 -1.41 -13.69
N ILE A 54 -14.93 -0.67 -12.58
CA ILE A 54 -14.27 -1.14 -11.35
C ILE A 54 -14.91 -2.46 -10.88
N ARG A 55 -16.23 -2.54 -10.88
CA ARG A 55 -16.98 -3.74 -10.50
C ARG A 55 -16.69 -4.91 -11.45
N GLU A 56 -16.73 -4.68 -12.76
CA GLU A 56 -16.49 -5.70 -13.77
C GLU A 56 -15.08 -6.27 -13.71
N TRP A 57 -14.12 -5.47 -13.28
CA TRP A 57 -12.74 -5.89 -13.09
C TRP A 57 -12.49 -6.57 -11.75
N ILE A 58 -12.90 -5.98 -10.61
CA ILE A 58 -12.50 -6.46 -9.29
C ILE A 58 -13.11 -7.82 -8.93
N ILE A 59 -14.38 -8.05 -9.30
CA ILE A 59 -15.08 -9.28 -8.95
C ILE A 59 -14.38 -10.52 -9.53
N PRO A 60 -14.10 -10.63 -10.84
CA PRO A 60 -13.38 -11.78 -11.38
C PRO A 60 -11.93 -11.85 -10.89
N THR A 61 -11.26 -10.71 -10.70
CA THR A 61 -9.89 -10.67 -10.20
C THR A 61 -9.79 -11.30 -8.81
N MET A 62 -10.64 -10.91 -7.88
CA MET A 62 -10.62 -11.45 -6.52
C MET A 62 -11.20 -12.86 -6.42
N ALA A 63 -12.05 -13.27 -7.36
CA ALA A 63 -12.50 -14.66 -7.46
C ALA A 63 -11.37 -15.65 -7.79
N ASP A 64 -10.24 -15.17 -8.29
CA ASP A 64 -9.04 -16.00 -8.49
C ASP A 64 -8.24 -16.19 -7.20
N PHE A 65 -8.47 -15.34 -6.20
CA PHE A 65 -7.77 -15.36 -4.90
C PHE A 65 -8.75 -15.36 -3.71
N PRO A 66 -9.73 -16.30 -3.64
CA PRO A 66 -10.79 -16.27 -2.62
C PRO A 66 -10.27 -16.51 -1.19
N THR A 67 -9.02 -16.91 -1.07
CA THR A 67 -8.35 -17.18 0.22
C THR A 67 -7.36 -16.11 0.62
N MET A 68 -7.14 -15.11 -0.25
CA MET A 68 -6.29 -13.97 0.06
C MET A 68 -6.93 -13.13 1.16
N THR A 69 -6.17 -12.77 2.16
CA THR A 69 -6.58 -11.82 3.19
C THR A 69 -5.87 -10.49 2.99
N LEU A 70 -6.56 -9.42 3.34
CA LEU A 70 -6.08 -8.05 3.18
C LEU A 70 -6.04 -7.39 4.55
N TRP A 71 -4.91 -6.81 4.93
CA TRP A 71 -4.78 -6.14 6.21
C TRP A 71 -3.97 -4.85 6.11
N VAL A 72 -4.48 -3.81 6.74
CA VAL A 72 -3.90 -2.47 6.70
C VAL A 72 -2.92 -2.32 7.85
N GLU A 73 -1.68 -2.00 7.51
CA GLU A 73 -0.62 -1.78 8.49
C GLU A 73 -0.68 -0.35 9.05
N TRP A 74 -0.89 0.65 8.19
CA TRP A 74 -1.05 2.04 8.59
C TRP A 74 -1.86 2.83 7.56
N SER A 75 -2.37 3.98 7.97
CA SER A 75 -3.04 4.92 7.09
C SER A 75 -2.78 6.37 7.49
N MET A 76 -2.92 7.28 6.53
CA MET A 76 -2.84 8.72 6.73
C MET A 76 -3.99 9.40 5.98
N ILE A 77 -4.58 10.44 6.58
CA ILE A 77 -5.64 11.24 5.98
C ILE A 77 -5.20 12.70 5.95
N GLU A 78 -5.21 13.32 4.79
CA GLU A 78 -4.96 14.74 4.59
C GLU A 78 -6.03 15.33 3.68
N GLY A 79 -6.91 16.17 4.22
CA GLY A 79 -8.08 16.68 3.51
C GLY A 79 -9.02 15.55 3.09
N ASN A 80 -9.30 15.42 1.80
CA ASN A 80 -10.11 14.34 1.22
C ASN A 80 -9.28 13.14 0.74
N ARG A 81 -7.95 13.18 0.88
CA ARG A 81 -7.06 12.10 0.45
C ARG A 81 -6.70 11.18 1.59
N VAL A 82 -6.80 9.89 1.35
CA VAL A 82 -6.32 8.84 2.24
C VAL A 82 -5.22 8.07 1.54
N VAL A 83 -4.12 7.85 2.26
CA VAL A 83 -3.06 6.92 1.84
C VAL A 83 -3.01 5.82 2.87
N PHE A 84 -3.01 4.57 2.42
CA PHE A 84 -2.88 3.44 3.32
C PHE A 84 -1.97 2.37 2.76
N TYR A 85 -1.32 1.66 3.68
CA TYR A 85 -0.41 0.57 3.34
C TYR A 85 -1.07 -0.75 3.73
N ILE A 86 -1.24 -1.61 2.74
CA ILE A 86 -1.97 -2.85 2.87
C ILE A 86 -1.10 -4.03 2.44
N TRP A 87 -1.23 -5.13 3.15
CA TRP A 87 -0.63 -6.40 2.79
C TRP A 87 -1.67 -7.30 2.12
N ASN A 88 -1.30 -7.82 0.96
CA ASN A 88 -2.01 -8.90 0.27
C ASN A 88 -1.37 -10.20 0.73
N ASN A 89 -2.09 -10.97 1.53
CA ASN A 89 -1.55 -12.17 2.18
C ASN A 89 -2.23 -13.42 1.67
N LEU A 90 -1.45 -14.35 1.16
CA LEU A 90 -1.89 -15.69 0.76
C LEU A 90 -1.59 -16.67 1.91
N PRO A 91 -2.56 -17.44 2.37
CA PRO A 91 -2.42 -18.30 3.56
C PRO A 91 -1.41 -19.42 3.31
N ASP A 92 -0.62 -19.76 4.34
CA ASP A 92 0.33 -20.87 4.25
C ASP A 92 -0.39 -22.21 4.10
N PRO A 93 -0.22 -22.94 2.98
CA PRO A 93 -0.91 -24.19 2.75
C PRO A 93 -0.54 -25.29 3.75
N ALA A 94 0.62 -25.23 4.36
CA ALA A 94 1.08 -26.19 5.35
C ALA A 94 0.75 -25.80 6.81
N GLY A 95 0.34 -24.55 7.04
CA GLY A 95 0.08 -24.05 8.40
C GLY A 95 1.34 -23.91 9.26
N GLU A 96 2.51 -23.74 8.64
CA GLU A 96 3.81 -23.64 9.31
C GLU A 96 4.20 -22.19 9.63
N GLY A 97 3.33 -21.22 9.32
CA GLY A 97 3.54 -19.80 9.56
C GLY A 97 4.46 -19.13 8.54
N ARG A 98 4.57 -19.68 7.34
CA ARG A 98 5.26 -19.01 6.22
C ARG A 98 4.42 -17.85 5.69
N HIS A 99 5.08 -16.82 5.21
CA HIS A 99 4.40 -15.65 4.66
C HIS A 99 4.55 -15.61 3.13
N PHE A 100 3.43 -15.69 2.43
CA PHE A 100 3.32 -15.49 0.98
C PHE A 100 2.55 -14.19 0.77
N GLN A 101 3.25 -13.07 0.78
CA GLN A 101 2.62 -11.77 0.83
C GLN A 101 3.37 -10.72 0.02
N PHE A 102 2.67 -9.69 -0.39
CA PHE A 102 3.27 -8.50 -0.99
C PHE A 102 2.53 -7.25 -0.52
N PRO A 103 3.26 -6.15 -0.29
CA PRO A 103 2.65 -4.91 0.13
C PRO A 103 2.12 -4.10 -1.05
N ASN A 104 1.14 -3.24 -0.76
CA ASN A 104 0.62 -2.23 -1.64
C ASN A 104 0.44 -0.91 -0.86
N ALA A 105 0.83 0.21 -1.45
CA ALA A 105 0.45 1.54 -0.98
C ALA A 105 -0.66 2.06 -1.88
N THR A 106 -1.84 2.28 -1.31
CA THR A 106 -3.01 2.76 -2.04
C THR A 106 -3.30 4.22 -1.70
N VAL A 107 -3.61 5.00 -2.70
CA VAL A 107 -4.08 6.39 -2.58
C VAL A 107 -5.52 6.44 -3.03
N ILE A 108 -6.42 6.94 -2.18
CA ILE A 108 -7.83 7.17 -2.53
C ILE A 108 -8.22 8.62 -2.26
N GLU A 109 -9.18 9.14 -3.04
CA GLU A 109 -9.72 10.48 -2.83
C GLU A 109 -11.24 10.43 -2.64
N TYR A 110 -11.66 10.96 -1.50
CA TYR A 110 -13.06 11.06 -1.13
C TYR A 110 -13.77 12.12 -1.97
N ALA A 111 -14.97 11.78 -2.45
CA ALA A 111 -15.79 12.62 -3.32
C ALA A 111 -17.11 13.09 -2.68
N GLY A 112 -17.36 12.76 -1.41
CA GLY A 112 -18.60 13.06 -0.70
C GLY A 112 -19.60 11.90 -0.72
N ASP A 113 -20.62 11.97 0.12
CA ASP A 113 -21.73 11.01 0.18
C ASP A 113 -21.30 9.53 0.34
N GLY A 114 -20.20 9.29 1.06
CA GLY A 114 -19.62 7.95 1.25
C GLY A 114 -18.97 7.37 -0.01
N LYS A 115 -18.66 8.20 -1.01
CA LYS A 115 -18.11 7.79 -2.30
C LYS A 115 -16.65 8.19 -2.49
N TRP A 116 -15.95 7.41 -3.32
CA TRP A 116 -14.56 7.63 -3.72
C TRP A 116 -14.50 7.99 -5.21
N GLY A 117 -13.80 9.07 -5.53
CA GLY A 117 -13.64 9.54 -6.91
C GLY A 117 -12.33 9.08 -7.56
N TYR A 118 -11.42 8.59 -6.75
CA TYR A 118 -10.11 8.16 -7.23
C TYR A 118 -9.54 7.04 -6.37
N GLU A 119 -8.84 6.10 -7.03
CA GLU A 119 -7.94 5.13 -6.40
C GLU A 119 -6.72 4.86 -7.29
N GLU A 120 -5.56 4.69 -6.67
CA GLU A 120 -4.35 4.29 -7.36
C GLU A 120 -3.49 3.40 -6.47
N ASP A 121 -3.08 2.25 -7.01
CA ASP A 121 -2.31 1.23 -6.33
C ASP A 121 -0.84 1.25 -6.73
N TYR A 122 0.03 1.30 -5.74
CA TYR A 122 1.48 1.31 -5.90
C TYR A 122 2.12 0.08 -5.27
N TYR A 123 2.43 -0.92 -6.07
CA TYR A 123 3.14 -2.10 -5.62
C TYR A 123 4.18 -2.56 -6.65
N ASN A 124 5.03 -3.50 -6.24
CA ASN A 124 5.98 -4.11 -7.16
C ASN A 124 5.35 -5.37 -7.78
N PRO A 125 5.01 -5.37 -9.09
CA PRO A 125 4.43 -6.53 -9.77
C PRO A 125 5.29 -7.79 -9.70
N ALA A 126 6.63 -7.63 -9.68
CA ALA A 126 7.54 -8.77 -9.55
C ALA A 126 7.42 -9.42 -8.16
N SER A 127 7.28 -8.62 -7.10
CA SER A 127 7.07 -9.14 -5.74
C SER A 127 5.72 -9.85 -5.62
N ALA A 128 4.66 -9.27 -6.20
CA ALA A 128 3.33 -9.89 -6.23
C ALA A 128 3.37 -11.23 -6.97
N THR A 129 3.99 -11.27 -8.16
CA THR A 129 4.16 -12.50 -8.93
C THR A 129 4.95 -13.55 -8.15
N THR A 130 6.04 -13.15 -7.50
CA THR A 130 6.87 -14.05 -6.68
C THR A 130 6.05 -14.65 -5.53
N ALA A 131 5.30 -13.82 -4.80
CA ALA A 131 4.47 -14.29 -3.70
C ALA A 131 3.43 -15.34 -4.16
N VAL A 132 2.74 -15.07 -5.28
CA VAL A 132 1.75 -16.00 -5.85
C VAL A 132 2.41 -17.30 -6.33
N VAL A 133 3.52 -17.22 -7.08
CA VAL A 133 4.22 -18.39 -7.62
C VAL A 133 4.77 -19.26 -6.49
N ASP A 134 5.37 -18.67 -5.47
CA ASP A 134 5.93 -19.44 -4.35
C ASP A 134 4.83 -20.04 -3.48
N TRP A 135 3.70 -19.36 -3.31
CA TRP A 135 2.51 -19.91 -2.69
C TRP A 135 1.98 -21.14 -3.43
N GLN A 136 1.84 -21.05 -4.76
CA GLN A 136 1.41 -22.17 -5.59
C GLN A 136 2.38 -23.36 -5.53
N LYS A 137 3.70 -23.12 -5.58
CA LYS A 137 4.74 -24.16 -5.41
C LYS A 137 4.66 -24.84 -4.04
N ALA A 138 4.24 -24.10 -3.02
CA ALA A 138 4.02 -24.65 -1.68
C ALA A 138 2.71 -25.46 -1.54
N GLY A 139 1.93 -25.55 -2.61
CA GLY A 139 0.64 -26.28 -2.61
C GLY A 139 -0.59 -25.38 -2.43
N GLY A 140 -0.39 -24.06 -2.39
CA GLY A 140 -1.47 -23.09 -2.28
C GLY A 140 -2.41 -23.11 -3.49
N ASN A 141 -3.70 -23.01 -3.21
CA ASN A 141 -4.77 -23.02 -4.21
C ASN A 141 -6.05 -22.40 -3.63
N LYS A 142 -7.10 -22.28 -4.45
CA LYS A 142 -8.37 -21.63 -4.06
C LYS A 142 -9.09 -22.31 -2.86
N ALA A 143 -8.69 -23.49 -2.45
CA ALA A 143 -9.25 -24.21 -1.30
C ALA A 143 -8.37 -24.14 -0.04
N THR A 144 -7.23 -23.43 -0.11
CA THR A 144 -6.38 -23.20 1.07
C THR A 144 -7.18 -22.37 2.09
N VAL A 145 -7.15 -22.76 3.35
CA VAL A 145 -7.92 -22.07 4.39
C VAL A 145 -7.32 -20.69 4.66
N PRO A 146 -8.11 -19.60 4.60
CA PRO A 146 -7.63 -18.27 4.95
C PRO A 146 -7.15 -18.18 6.38
N ASP A 147 -6.17 -17.32 6.65
CA ASP A 147 -5.77 -16.98 8.01
C ASP A 147 -6.60 -15.77 8.49
N PRO A 148 -7.58 -15.96 9.38
CA PRO A 148 -8.44 -14.87 9.82
C PRO A 148 -7.71 -13.83 10.67
N SER A 149 -6.53 -14.14 11.21
CA SER A 149 -5.73 -13.17 11.99
C SER A 149 -5.10 -12.09 11.11
N LEU A 150 -5.07 -12.30 9.79
CA LEU A 150 -4.50 -11.40 8.80
C LEU A 150 -5.58 -10.73 7.93
N THR A 151 -6.74 -10.44 8.52
CA THR A 151 -7.89 -9.85 7.82
C THR A 151 -8.26 -8.50 8.42
N GLY A 152 -8.59 -7.55 7.58
CA GLY A 152 -9.10 -6.24 7.99
C GLY A 152 -8.04 -5.28 8.51
N ILE A 153 -8.39 -4.46 9.50
CA ILE A 153 -7.44 -3.60 10.21
C ILE A 153 -6.84 -4.44 11.32
N ALA A 154 -5.56 -4.71 11.22
CA ALA A 154 -4.89 -5.46 12.25
C ALA A 154 -4.88 -4.67 13.57
N ASP A 155 -5.28 -5.29 14.67
CA ASP A 155 -5.17 -4.71 16.02
C ASP A 155 -3.71 -4.34 16.38
N TRP A 156 -2.76 -4.94 15.69
CA TRP A 156 -1.33 -4.65 15.80
C TRP A 156 -0.84 -3.59 14.83
N ALA A 157 -1.68 -3.09 13.91
CA ALA A 157 -1.31 -1.93 13.11
C ALA A 157 -0.89 -0.85 14.11
N PRO A 158 0.39 -0.44 14.15
CA PRO A 158 0.81 0.53 15.12
C PRO A 158 -0.10 1.73 14.92
N ALA A 159 -0.81 2.12 15.99
CA ALA A 159 -1.42 3.44 16.00
C ALA A 159 -0.36 4.37 15.43
N VAL A 160 -0.69 5.09 14.35
CA VAL A 160 0.26 6.04 13.74
C VAL A 160 0.97 6.71 14.90
N PRO A 161 2.28 6.49 15.09
CA PRO A 161 2.93 6.99 16.27
C PRO A 161 2.62 8.48 16.35
N THR A 162 2.19 8.95 17.49
CA THR A 162 2.03 10.39 17.72
C THR A 162 3.26 11.04 17.14
N PRO A 163 3.13 11.99 16.19
CA PRO A 163 4.28 12.51 15.46
C PRO A 163 5.33 12.91 16.49
N ALA A 164 6.45 12.22 16.50
CA ALA A 164 7.54 12.52 17.41
C ALA A 164 8.13 13.91 17.13
N TYR A 165 7.76 14.48 15.96
CA TYR A 165 8.31 15.73 15.45
C TYR A 165 7.19 16.69 15.02
N PRO A 166 7.38 18.01 15.23
CA PRO A 166 6.46 19.02 14.72
C PRO A 166 6.34 18.94 13.18
N ARG A 167 5.14 19.12 12.63
CA ARG A 167 4.88 19.10 11.18
C ARG A 167 5.86 19.98 10.39
N ALA A 168 6.12 21.20 10.87
CA ALA A 168 7.05 22.15 10.21
C ALA A 168 8.49 21.61 10.12
N GLU A 169 8.93 20.82 11.10
CA GLU A 169 10.23 20.16 11.09
C GLU A 169 10.27 19.06 10.01
N VAL A 170 9.24 18.23 9.96
CA VAL A 170 9.13 17.15 8.96
C VAL A 170 9.08 17.74 7.54
N GLU A 171 8.30 18.80 7.32
CA GLU A 171 8.22 19.50 6.03
C GLU A 171 9.58 20.07 5.62
N ALA A 172 10.29 20.73 6.53
CA ALA A 172 11.63 21.28 6.28
C ALA A 172 12.66 20.18 5.96
N GLU A 173 12.60 19.03 6.65
CA GLU A 173 13.47 17.89 6.33
C GLU A 173 13.13 17.26 4.99
N PHE A 174 11.85 17.16 4.65
CA PHE A 174 11.42 16.66 3.35
C PHE A 174 11.90 17.59 2.21
N GLU A 175 11.82 18.91 2.37
CA GLU A 175 12.39 19.85 1.39
C GLU A 175 13.90 19.65 1.23
N ARG A 176 14.65 19.46 2.33
CA ARG A 176 16.09 19.15 2.28
C ARG A 176 16.36 17.82 1.57
N TYR A 177 15.58 16.79 1.85
CA TYR A 177 15.66 15.50 1.19
C TYR A 177 15.51 15.63 -0.32
N VAL A 178 14.47 16.34 -0.77
CA VAL A 178 14.21 16.59 -2.20
C VAL A 178 15.32 17.39 -2.84
N ALA A 179 15.82 18.46 -2.19
CA ALA A 179 16.90 19.30 -2.69
C ALA A 179 18.21 18.52 -2.88
N ARG A 180 18.59 17.69 -1.90
CA ARG A 180 19.77 16.83 -2.00
C ARG A 180 19.61 15.77 -3.08
N GLY A 181 18.41 15.19 -3.25
CA GLY A 181 18.12 14.27 -4.35
C GLY A 181 18.28 14.91 -5.73
N ARG A 182 17.79 16.15 -5.90
CA ARG A 182 18.00 16.92 -7.15
C ARG A 182 19.49 17.19 -7.42
N THR A 183 20.25 17.55 -6.39
CA THR A 183 21.71 17.74 -6.52
C THR A 183 22.39 16.43 -6.89
N ALA A 184 22.04 15.32 -6.25
CA ALA A 184 22.60 14.01 -6.54
C ALA A 184 22.36 13.58 -8.00
N VAL A 185 21.16 13.82 -8.52
CA VAL A 185 20.83 13.58 -9.95
C VAL A 185 21.70 14.44 -10.86
N ALA A 186 21.85 15.74 -10.54
CA ALA A 186 22.60 16.69 -11.38
C ALA A 186 24.12 16.44 -11.39
N THR A 187 24.67 15.93 -10.29
CA THR A 187 26.12 15.71 -10.11
C THR A 187 26.56 14.27 -10.24
N SER A 188 25.61 13.32 -10.25
CA SER A 188 25.85 11.87 -10.10
C SER A 188 26.58 11.50 -8.80
N ASP A 189 26.59 12.40 -7.80
CA ASP A 189 27.11 12.16 -6.46
C ASP A 189 25.97 12.00 -5.47
N TRP A 190 25.80 10.79 -4.97
CA TRP A 190 24.72 10.39 -4.07
C TRP A 190 25.14 10.37 -2.59
N ASP A 191 26.37 10.69 -2.26
CA ASP A 191 26.85 10.60 -0.88
C ASP A 191 26.07 11.50 0.07
N GLN A 192 25.87 12.77 -0.28
CA GLN A 192 25.11 13.72 0.55
C GLN A 192 23.63 13.34 0.69
N TRP A 193 23.04 12.70 -0.34
CA TRP A 193 21.68 12.20 -0.24
C TRP A 193 21.62 10.97 0.68
N ALA A 194 22.56 10.06 0.57
CA ALA A 194 22.65 8.86 1.40
C ALA A 194 22.93 9.19 2.88
N ASP A 195 23.68 10.25 3.15
CA ASP A 195 24.02 10.70 4.52
C ASP A 195 22.78 11.20 5.32
N GLN A 196 21.61 11.33 4.69
CA GLN A 196 20.36 11.67 5.38
C GLN A 196 19.73 10.48 6.10
N PHE A 197 20.13 9.27 5.77
CA PHE A 197 19.60 8.08 6.38
C PHE A 197 20.41 7.69 7.61
N THR A 198 19.74 7.13 8.61
CA THR A 198 20.40 6.57 9.78
C THR A 198 21.30 5.38 9.40
N SER A 199 22.27 5.06 10.23
CA SER A 199 23.22 3.97 9.96
C SER A 199 22.56 2.59 9.85
N ASP A 200 21.37 2.42 10.43
CA ASP A 200 20.54 1.21 10.44
C ASP A 200 19.37 1.28 9.45
N ALA A 201 19.27 2.37 8.67
CA ALA A 201 18.20 2.52 7.70
C ALA A 201 18.19 1.40 6.66
N ARG A 202 16.99 0.95 6.30
CA ARG A 202 16.79 -0.02 5.23
C ARG A 202 16.16 0.68 4.04
N TYR A 203 16.80 0.56 2.89
CA TYR A 203 16.31 1.09 1.64
C TYR A 203 15.97 -0.05 0.69
N TYR A 204 14.72 -0.08 0.21
CA TYR A 204 14.25 -1.07 -0.75
C TYR A 204 14.03 -0.39 -2.10
N SER A 205 14.68 -0.89 -3.15
CA SER A 205 14.45 -0.46 -4.52
C SER A 205 13.70 -1.54 -5.28
N THR A 206 12.75 -1.14 -6.11
CA THR A 206 11.91 -2.04 -6.93
C THR A 206 12.58 -2.39 -8.26
N THR A 207 13.89 -2.52 -8.32
CA THR A 207 14.56 -2.96 -9.54
C THR A 207 14.28 -4.44 -9.83
N THR A 208 14.00 -4.73 -11.11
CA THR A 208 13.50 -6.01 -11.65
C THR A 208 14.48 -7.19 -11.61
N GLU A 209 15.66 -7.02 -11.08
CA GLU A 209 16.59 -8.12 -10.87
C GLU A 209 16.70 -8.38 -9.38
N GLY A 210 16.48 -9.63 -8.95
CA GLY A 210 16.50 -10.09 -7.57
C GLY A 210 17.72 -9.64 -6.78
N SER A 211 17.81 -8.37 -6.54
CA SER A 211 18.88 -7.74 -5.81
C SER A 211 18.61 -7.90 -4.33
N ALA A 212 19.33 -8.82 -3.73
CA ALA A 212 19.65 -8.75 -2.33
C ALA A 212 19.89 -7.27 -1.95
N VAL A 213 19.20 -6.83 -0.90
CA VAL A 213 19.44 -5.54 -0.24
C VAL A 213 20.95 -5.34 -0.16
N LYS A 214 21.50 -4.44 -0.95
CA LYS A 214 22.85 -3.95 -0.69
C LYS A 214 22.75 -3.05 0.54
N THR A 215 22.85 -3.65 1.71
CA THR A 215 23.26 -2.91 2.91
C THR A 215 24.64 -2.35 2.62
N ARG A 216 24.71 -1.07 2.29
CA ARG A 216 25.98 -0.35 2.38
C ARG A 216 26.29 -0.25 3.87
N SER A 217 27.19 -1.11 4.35
CA SER A 217 27.82 -0.96 5.64
C SER A 217 28.37 0.46 5.73
N ALA A 218 27.97 1.20 6.77
CA ALA A 218 28.56 2.49 7.10
C ALA A 218 30.10 2.38 7.06
N ARG A 219 30.70 3.41 6.52
CA ARG A 219 32.16 3.57 6.39
C ARG A 219 32.90 3.01 7.59
N GLY A 220 33.85 2.11 7.31
CA GLY A 220 34.88 1.77 8.25
C GLY A 220 35.55 3.06 8.74
N SER A 221 35.65 3.17 10.04
CA SER A 221 36.50 4.14 10.74
C SER A 221 37.82 4.28 9.99
N ARG A 222 38.09 5.50 9.51
CA ARG A 222 39.46 5.88 9.18
C ARG A 222 40.18 6.16 10.52
N GLU A 223 41.07 5.30 10.89
CA GLU A 223 42.20 5.68 11.72
C GLU A 223 43.16 6.58 10.91
#